data_36d559fcb07f98bf35291ac05dee41ce
#
_entry.id   36d559fcb07f98bf35291ac05dee41ce
#
_cell.length_a   1.000
_cell.length_b   1.000
_cell.length_c   1.000
_cell.angle_alpha   90.00
_cell.angle_beta   90.00
_cell.angle_gamma   90.00
#
_symmetry.space_group_name_H-M   'P 1'
#
loop_
_entity.id
_entity.type
_entity.pdbx_description
1 polymer ?
#
loop_
_entity_poly.entity_id
_entity_poly.type
_entity_poly.pdbx_seq_one_letter_code
_entity_poly.pdbx_strand_id
1 'polypeptide(L)'
;MKNTSLTLLAGCMALAFNAQAAVSQNNPDIMLQGFHWNSAKAGGWYNTLQGNVTEIAGAGFNMVWLPPPSQAGSLEGYLPEQYNNLNSNYGTEVQLSSLLSALRANNVKAIADIVINHRNGSGSWCTFTNPAWGFDAIVSNDEAWGAAGSNCTGTRGAADSGDGYHAARDIDHSKTYVRDSLKEWMNVRLKGIGFDGWRYDYVKGFSGVYVGEYNTATSPYFSVGEYWTSLCYNGEDCFVGGAYPDSHRQAQINWIDKTNGNSAIFDFTTKGLLNKALSTYNYSHLRDSTGKPAGVMGVWPSRAVTFVDNHDTGPSETCGNAQNHWPVPCDKVMQGYAYILTHPGVPSVYYAHYFNWGLGSEIKKLMKLRKDMGLHSDSPVTIDKAQQGLYAAYIGGKVAVKLGNGSWSPSGAGWTLAQTGTDWAVWKKDDSGNNFKRTVVLIYGETAAGQDMFIRGGIDHAYAAANLGKTCTSTNYECAIPIIHNNLRNATTAPWKANDNYLDWYGVETGQSSAAQGSAADWTTNVWPSTWGAAKTVAVDGFGVEPLNTYGPHYWMLDVQMDCSKTVQGLWFEFKTFISNGPGWEANVAQSGTPYVSGNHFGQCGKVNVFQRGVSAPVAIKDF
;
A
#
# COMPACT_ATOMS: atom_id res chain seq x y z
N MET A 1 -30.32 55.02 33.14
CA MET A 1 -29.47 54.71 31.95
C MET A 1 -28.51 53.61 32.36
N LYS A 2 -28.79 52.40 32.00
CA LYS A 2 -27.93 51.21 32.25
C LYS A 2 -27.31 50.81 30.92
N ASN A 3 -25.97 50.91 30.84
CA ASN A 3 -25.20 50.42 29.71
C ASN A 3 -24.99 48.90 29.86
N THR A 4 -25.49 48.15 28.94
CA THR A 4 -25.23 46.72 28.81
C THR A 4 -24.14 46.52 27.72
N SER A 5 -22.95 46.13 28.16
CA SER A 5 -21.86 45.73 27.26
C SER A 5 -22.09 44.30 26.77
N LEU A 6 -22.22 44.12 25.47
CA LEU A 6 -22.25 42.81 24.80
C LEU A 6 -20.81 42.36 24.57
N THR A 7 -20.38 41.31 25.25
CA THR A 7 -19.09 40.63 25.00
C THR A 7 -19.31 39.56 23.91
N LEU A 8 -18.74 39.79 22.73
CA LEU A 8 -18.66 38.77 21.67
C LEU A 8 -17.58 37.75 22.06
N LEU A 9 -17.97 36.53 22.38
CA LEU A 9 -17.05 35.40 22.46
C LEU A 9 -16.82 34.88 21.02
N ALA A 10 -15.64 35.15 20.46
CA ALA A 10 -15.18 34.50 19.23
C ALA A 10 -14.66 33.11 19.59
N GLY A 11 -15.48 32.09 19.35
CA GLY A 11 -15.07 30.70 19.45
C GLY A 11 -14.20 30.32 18.24
N CYS A 12 -12.87 30.19 18.43
CA CYS A 12 -12.02 29.49 17.47
C CYS A 12 -12.36 28.01 17.49
N MET A 13 -13.14 27.54 16.52
CA MET A 13 -13.18 26.11 16.19
C MET A 13 -11.84 25.75 15.56
N ALA A 14 -10.99 25.08 16.33
CA ALA A 14 -9.85 24.36 15.79
C ALA A 14 -10.39 23.17 14.98
N LEU A 15 -10.37 23.30 13.67
CA LEU A 15 -10.54 22.17 12.75
C LEU A 15 -9.36 21.23 12.99
N ALA A 16 -9.58 20.15 13.73
CA ALA A 16 -8.65 19.04 13.78
C ALA A 16 -8.65 18.39 12.40
N PHE A 17 -7.72 18.79 11.55
CA PHE A 17 -7.36 17.98 10.39
C PHE A 17 -6.79 16.67 10.95
N ASN A 18 -7.55 15.59 10.84
CA ASN A 18 -7.00 14.25 10.98
C ASN A 18 -6.01 14.07 9.82
N ALA A 19 -4.73 14.36 10.08
CA ALA A 19 -3.66 13.98 9.18
C ALA A 19 -3.74 12.46 9.02
N GLN A 20 -4.05 12.01 7.82
CA GLN A 20 -4.03 10.58 7.49
C GLN A 20 -2.63 10.09 7.79
N ALA A 21 -2.50 9.07 8.64
CA ALA A 21 -1.20 8.52 8.99
C ALA A 21 -0.48 8.07 7.70
N ALA A 22 0.79 8.47 7.56
CA ALA A 22 1.63 8.11 6.41
C ALA A 22 1.84 6.59 6.23
N VAL A 23 1.27 5.79 7.13
CA VAL A 23 1.28 4.31 7.07
C VAL A 23 -0.07 3.81 7.58
N SER A 24 -0.85 3.18 6.73
CA SER A 24 -2.16 2.63 7.06
C SER A 24 -2.06 1.22 7.65
N GLN A 25 -3.03 0.84 8.47
CA GLN A 25 -3.28 -0.56 8.82
C GLN A 25 -3.89 -1.30 7.63
N ASN A 26 -3.73 -2.63 7.60
CA ASN A 26 -4.22 -3.51 6.54
C ASN A 26 -3.77 -3.04 5.14
N ASN A 27 -2.56 -2.48 5.04
CA ASN A 27 -2.02 -1.98 3.77
C ASN A 27 -1.80 -3.14 2.79
N PRO A 28 -2.47 -3.16 1.61
CA PRO A 28 -2.31 -4.20 0.60
C PRO A 28 -1.16 -3.92 -0.38
N ASP A 29 -0.49 -2.78 -0.27
CA ASP A 29 0.47 -2.30 -1.25
C ASP A 29 1.70 -3.20 -1.35
N ILE A 30 2.25 -3.25 -2.55
CA ILE A 30 3.52 -3.91 -2.88
C ILE A 30 4.42 -2.87 -3.51
N MET A 31 5.60 -2.68 -2.96
CA MET A 31 6.59 -1.72 -3.43
C MET A 31 7.58 -2.38 -4.39
N LEU A 32 7.95 -1.70 -5.46
CA LEU A 32 9.14 -1.99 -6.24
C LEU A 32 10.25 -1.02 -5.82
N GLN A 33 11.42 -1.52 -5.41
CA GLN A 33 12.62 -0.69 -5.46
C GLN A 33 13.03 -0.58 -6.92
N GLY A 34 12.88 0.60 -7.51
CA GLY A 34 12.98 0.85 -8.95
C GLY A 34 14.42 0.99 -9.47
N PHE A 35 15.44 0.57 -8.73
CA PHE A 35 16.84 0.70 -9.11
C PHE A 35 17.74 -0.31 -8.39
N HIS A 36 18.93 -0.51 -8.91
CA HIS A 36 20.06 -1.22 -8.29
C HIS A 36 21.29 -0.30 -8.27
N TRP A 37 22.36 -0.68 -7.57
CA TRP A 37 23.54 0.18 -7.37
C TRP A 37 24.13 0.73 -8.68
N ASN A 38 24.20 -0.08 -9.73
CA ASN A 38 24.76 0.32 -11.02
C ASN A 38 23.79 1.13 -11.90
N SER A 39 22.57 1.38 -11.47
CA SER A 39 21.56 2.11 -12.28
C SER A 39 22.00 3.52 -12.65
N ALA A 40 22.79 4.18 -11.79
CA ALA A 40 23.36 5.50 -12.04
C ALA A 40 24.37 5.52 -13.21
N LYS A 41 24.99 4.36 -13.51
CA LYS A 41 25.97 4.21 -14.60
C LYS A 41 25.33 4.04 -15.97
N ALA A 42 24.04 3.70 -16.02
CA ALA A 42 23.35 3.37 -17.26
C ALA A 42 23.06 4.59 -18.16
N GLY A 43 23.12 5.81 -17.62
CA GLY A 43 22.76 7.04 -18.33
C GLY A 43 21.28 7.07 -18.75
N GLY A 44 20.47 7.93 -18.13
CA GLY A 44 19.05 8.05 -18.45
C GLY A 44 18.17 6.97 -17.82
N TRP A 45 18.46 6.56 -16.59
CA TRP A 45 17.71 5.55 -15.84
C TRP A 45 16.21 5.85 -15.72
N TYR A 46 15.82 7.13 -15.61
CA TYR A 46 14.42 7.51 -15.58
C TYR A 46 13.67 7.11 -16.86
N ASN A 47 14.32 7.17 -18.03
CA ASN A 47 13.74 6.69 -19.28
C ASN A 47 13.57 5.16 -19.29
N THR A 48 14.55 4.44 -18.73
CA THR A 48 14.48 2.98 -18.57
C THR A 48 13.27 2.58 -17.72
N LEU A 49 13.09 3.24 -16.57
CA LEU A 49 11.93 3.02 -15.72
C LEU A 49 10.61 3.40 -16.39
N GLN A 50 10.60 4.53 -17.12
CA GLN A 50 9.41 4.98 -17.86
C GLN A 50 8.97 3.93 -18.89
N GLY A 51 9.91 3.32 -19.59
CA GLY A 51 9.63 2.21 -20.51
C GLY A 51 9.00 0.99 -19.85
N ASN A 52 9.25 0.78 -18.55
CA ASN A 52 8.75 -0.35 -17.78
C ASN A 52 7.45 -0.06 -17.01
N VAL A 53 6.90 1.17 -17.03
CA VAL A 53 5.74 1.55 -16.21
C VAL A 53 4.52 0.67 -16.45
N THR A 54 4.24 0.30 -17.70
CA THR A 54 3.12 -0.58 -18.05
C THR A 54 3.27 -1.97 -17.41
N GLU A 55 4.48 -2.54 -17.44
CA GLU A 55 4.74 -3.82 -16.78
C GLU A 55 4.67 -3.68 -15.25
N ILE A 56 5.23 -2.62 -14.69
CA ILE A 56 5.20 -2.34 -13.24
C ILE A 56 3.74 -2.30 -12.75
N ALA A 57 2.90 -1.52 -13.40
CA ALA A 57 1.49 -1.42 -13.05
C ALA A 57 0.73 -2.74 -13.29
N GLY A 58 0.94 -3.35 -14.47
CA GLY A 58 0.32 -4.63 -14.85
C GLY A 58 0.75 -5.84 -14.02
N ALA A 59 1.94 -5.77 -13.40
CA ALA A 59 2.38 -6.77 -12.42
C ALA A 59 1.68 -6.59 -11.07
N GLY A 60 1.18 -5.39 -10.80
CA GLY A 60 0.45 -5.10 -9.59
C GLY A 60 1.26 -4.38 -8.52
N PHE A 61 2.37 -3.76 -8.85
CA PHE A 61 3.03 -2.82 -7.94
C PHE A 61 2.17 -1.58 -7.73
N ASN A 62 2.05 -1.15 -6.48
CA ASN A 62 1.31 0.06 -6.10
C ASN A 62 2.23 1.24 -5.84
N MET A 63 3.50 0.96 -5.53
CA MET A 63 4.51 1.96 -5.22
C MET A 63 5.82 1.61 -5.94
N VAL A 64 6.56 2.66 -6.34
CA VAL A 64 7.95 2.55 -6.81
C VAL A 64 8.82 3.47 -5.99
N TRP A 65 9.81 2.92 -5.29
CA TRP A 65 10.88 3.68 -4.65
C TRP A 65 11.92 4.01 -5.70
N LEU A 66 12.10 5.31 -5.97
CA LEU A 66 13.04 5.88 -6.92
C LEU A 66 14.34 6.29 -6.21
N PRO A 67 15.49 6.27 -6.91
CA PRO A 67 16.76 6.68 -6.34
C PRO A 67 16.77 8.16 -5.94
N PRO A 68 17.79 8.62 -5.17
CA PRO A 68 17.90 10.00 -4.74
C PRO A 68 17.78 10.99 -5.91
N PRO A 69 16.81 11.93 -5.87
CA PRO A 69 16.49 12.75 -7.04
C PRO A 69 17.41 13.97 -7.21
N SER A 70 18.12 14.36 -6.15
CA SER A 70 18.90 15.61 -6.14
C SER A 70 20.30 15.43 -6.71
N GLN A 71 20.85 16.54 -7.23
CA GLN A 71 22.25 16.59 -7.66
C GLN A 71 23.18 16.29 -6.46
N ALA A 72 24.15 15.41 -6.68
CA ALA A 72 25.01 14.87 -5.67
C ALA A 72 26.47 14.78 -6.13
N GLY A 73 27.39 14.73 -5.16
CA GLY A 73 28.81 14.49 -5.39
C GLY A 73 29.14 13.01 -5.61
N SER A 74 28.25 12.09 -5.24
CA SER A 74 28.37 10.66 -5.57
C SER A 74 27.54 10.30 -6.80
N LEU A 75 28.00 9.26 -7.51
CA LEU A 75 27.32 8.77 -8.70
C LEU A 75 25.89 8.28 -8.37
N GLU A 76 25.73 7.59 -7.25
CA GLU A 76 24.49 6.96 -6.80
C GLU A 76 23.53 7.92 -6.09
N GLY A 77 23.95 9.18 -5.84
CA GLY A 77 23.08 10.21 -5.27
C GLY A 77 23.13 10.34 -3.74
N TYR A 78 23.86 9.45 -3.04
CA TYR A 78 23.88 9.41 -1.57
C TYR A 78 24.84 10.42 -0.91
N LEU A 79 25.46 11.34 -1.67
CA LEU A 79 26.18 12.52 -1.16
C LEU A 79 25.54 13.79 -1.74
N PRO A 80 24.31 14.16 -1.33
CA PRO A 80 23.59 15.28 -1.94
C PRO A 80 24.32 16.60 -1.76
N GLU A 81 24.37 17.42 -2.82
CA GLU A 81 24.97 18.75 -2.83
C GLU A 81 23.93 19.85 -2.94
N GLN A 82 23.01 19.72 -3.90
CA GLN A 82 22.01 20.74 -4.20
C GLN A 82 20.61 20.13 -4.21
N TYR A 83 19.90 20.23 -3.11
CA TYR A 83 18.57 19.60 -2.94
C TYR A 83 17.56 20.03 -3.99
N ASN A 84 17.53 21.32 -4.37
CA ASN A 84 16.56 21.84 -5.33
C ASN A 84 16.93 21.61 -6.79
N ASN A 85 18.14 21.12 -7.09
CA ASN A 85 18.56 20.71 -8.43
C ASN A 85 18.24 19.22 -8.63
N LEU A 86 17.19 18.93 -9.40
CA LEU A 86 16.74 17.56 -9.66
C LEU A 86 17.34 16.93 -10.93
N ASN A 87 18.43 17.50 -11.45
CA ASN A 87 19.26 16.84 -12.46
C ASN A 87 20.28 15.96 -11.73
N SER A 88 20.15 14.66 -11.89
CA SER A 88 21.02 13.66 -11.23
C SER A 88 21.66 12.75 -12.27
N ASN A 89 22.50 11.82 -11.81
CA ASN A 89 23.08 10.82 -12.71
C ASN A 89 22.05 9.81 -13.26
N TYR A 90 20.84 9.79 -12.70
CA TYR A 90 19.72 8.97 -13.20
C TYR A 90 18.97 9.62 -14.36
N GLY A 91 19.15 10.93 -14.57
CA GLY A 91 18.55 11.68 -15.66
C GLY A 91 18.26 13.13 -15.29
N THR A 92 17.71 13.86 -16.25
CA THR A 92 17.29 15.26 -16.06
C THR A 92 15.97 15.35 -15.30
N GLU A 93 15.70 16.53 -14.75
CA GLU A 93 14.42 16.84 -14.12
C GLU A 93 13.23 16.64 -15.07
N VAL A 94 13.40 16.94 -16.36
CA VAL A 94 12.36 16.72 -17.37
C VAL A 94 12.05 15.22 -17.52
N GLN A 95 13.08 14.37 -17.54
CA GLN A 95 12.91 12.90 -17.60
C GLN A 95 12.26 12.38 -16.32
N LEU A 96 12.65 12.89 -15.16
CA LEU A 96 12.02 12.55 -13.88
C LEU A 96 10.53 12.93 -13.87
N SER A 97 10.19 14.15 -14.29
CA SER A 97 8.80 14.63 -14.38
C SER A 97 7.96 13.76 -15.31
N SER A 98 8.53 13.36 -16.44
CA SER A 98 7.87 12.46 -17.40
C SER A 98 7.61 11.08 -16.80
N LEU A 99 8.59 10.48 -16.11
CA LEU A 99 8.44 9.21 -15.38
C LEU A 99 7.35 9.31 -14.30
N LEU A 100 7.38 10.36 -13.46
CA LEU A 100 6.40 10.56 -12.39
C LEU A 100 4.97 10.70 -12.94
N SER A 101 4.84 11.40 -14.07
CA SER A 101 3.56 11.54 -14.78
C SER A 101 3.05 10.19 -15.32
N ALA A 102 3.96 9.37 -15.88
CA ALA A 102 3.62 8.04 -16.37
C ALA A 102 3.21 7.08 -15.24
N LEU A 103 3.91 7.10 -14.10
CA LEU A 103 3.55 6.31 -12.91
C LEU A 103 2.17 6.71 -12.41
N ARG A 104 1.91 8.02 -12.26
CA ARG A 104 0.60 8.54 -11.82
C ARG A 104 -0.53 8.13 -12.76
N ALA A 105 -0.32 8.21 -14.07
CA ALA A 105 -1.30 7.81 -15.08
C ALA A 105 -1.66 6.32 -15.00
N ASN A 106 -0.78 5.50 -14.42
CA ASN A 106 -0.97 4.07 -14.18
C ASN A 106 -1.31 3.73 -12.72
N ASN A 107 -1.70 4.71 -11.90
CA ASN A 107 -2.06 4.56 -10.48
C ASN A 107 -0.93 3.98 -9.60
N VAL A 108 0.32 4.20 -9.97
CA VAL A 108 1.50 3.80 -9.19
C VAL A 108 2.06 5.02 -8.47
N LYS A 109 2.26 4.90 -7.16
CA LYS A 109 2.79 5.94 -6.29
C LYS A 109 4.31 6.00 -6.37
N ALA A 110 4.87 7.19 -6.46
CA ALA A 110 6.31 7.42 -6.49
C ALA A 110 6.85 7.79 -5.10
N ILE A 111 7.81 7.02 -4.59
CA ILE A 111 8.47 7.22 -3.31
C ILE A 111 9.87 7.76 -3.57
N ALA A 112 10.17 8.98 -3.11
CA ALA A 112 11.49 9.58 -3.24
C ALA A 112 12.45 9.05 -2.17
N ASP A 113 13.70 8.85 -2.55
CA ASP A 113 14.80 8.61 -1.60
C ASP A 113 15.27 9.94 -1.00
N ILE A 114 15.13 10.08 0.31
CA ILE A 114 15.36 11.31 1.08
C ILE A 114 16.66 11.16 1.88
N VAL A 115 17.75 11.70 1.34
CA VAL A 115 19.07 11.68 1.95
C VAL A 115 19.28 13.00 2.70
N ILE A 116 19.04 13.01 4.00
CA ILE A 116 19.07 14.23 4.83
C ILE A 116 19.89 14.08 6.13
N ASN A 117 20.41 12.88 6.41
CA ASN A 117 21.35 12.71 7.52
C ASN A 117 22.57 13.60 7.33
N HIS A 118 23.12 13.61 6.12
CA HIS A 118 24.37 14.26 5.76
C HIS A 118 24.22 15.00 4.43
N ARG A 119 25.16 15.92 4.18
CA ARG A 119 25.21 16.70 2.95
C ARG A 119 26.63 17.01 2.57
N ASN A 120 26.93 16.94 1.27
CA ASN A 120 28.21 17.40 0.72
C ASN A 120 28.10 18.87 0.29
N GLY A 121 29.18 19.61 0.35
CA GLY A 121 29.23 21.00 -0.11
C GLY A 121 29.60 21.11 -1.59
N SER A 122 29.02 22.05 -2.30
CA SER A 122 29.35 22.34 -3.69
C SER A 122 30.64 23.14 -3.78
N GLY A 123 31.72 22.53 -4.27
CA GLY A 123 33.03 23.15 -4.43
C GLY A 123 33.88 23.18 -3.16
N SER A 124 33.32 22.95 -2.00
CA SER A 124 34.03 22.63 -0.75
C SER A 124 33.14 21.80 0.14
N TRP A 125 33.71 21.00 1.00
CA TRP A 125 32.96 20.07 1.89
C TRP A 125 31.95 20.77 2.81
N CYS A 126 32.08 22.07 3.06
CA CYS A 126 31.28 22.78 4.05
C CYS A 126 30.44 23.92 3.46
N THR A 127 30.54 24.17 2.16
CA THR A 127 29.79 25.26 1.51
C THR A 127 28.51 24.70 0.90
N PHE A 128 27.44 24.85 1.62
CA PHE A 128 26.13 24.40 1.15
C PHE A 128 25.47 25.47 0.27
N THR A 129 25.01 25.06 -0.91
CA THR A 129 24.30 25.92 -1.86
C THR A 129 23.00 25.25 -2.30
N ASN A 130 21.98 26.00 -2.60
CA ASN A 130 20.71 25.54 -3.16
C ASN A 130 20.04 24.37 -2.38
N PRO A 131 19.57 24.59 -1.13
CA PRO A 131 19.58 25.87 -0.41
C PRO A 131 20.93 26.17 0.25
N ALA A 132 21.20 27.43 0.49
CA ALA A 132 22.39 27.86 1.21
C ALA A 132 22.16 27.74 2.72
N TRP A 133 23.08 27.04 3.40
CA TRP A 133 23.09 26.93 4.86
C TRP A 133 24.47 27.36 5.39
N GLY A 134 24.46 27.91 6.61
CA GLY A 134 25.68 28.27 7.33
C GLY A 134 26.39 27.02 7.92
N PHE A 135 27.59 27.22 8.47
CA PHE A 135 28.34 26.14 9.15
C PHE A 135 27.62 25.60 10.38
N ASP A 136 26.72 26.38 10.97
CA ASP A 136 25.88 25.96 12.09
C ASP A 136 24.78 24.94 11.69
N ALA A 137 24.64 24.64 10.39
CA ALA A 137 23.87 23.50 9.90
C ALA A 137 24.63 22.16 10.03
N ILE A 138 25.92 22.19 10.39
CA ILE A 138 26.76 21.00 10.57
C ILE A 138 26.85 20.71 12.07
N VAL A 139 26.69 19.46 12.48
CA VAL A 139 26.75 19.06 13.90
C VAL A 139 28.15 19.34 14.51
N SER A 140 28.21 19.59 15.83
CA SER A 140 29.43 19.96 16.52
C SER A 140 30.47 18.83 16.59
N ASN A 141 30.03 17.60 16.55
CA ASN A 141 30.83 16.36 16.60
C ASN A 141 30.87 15.63 15.26
N ASP A 142 30.70 16.35 14.14
CA ASP A 142 30.82 15.79 12.78
C ASP A 142 32.17 15.09 12.59
N GLU A 143 32.16 13.80 12.29
CA GLU A 143 33.34 12.94 12.14
C GLU A 143 34.15 13.30 10.91
N ALA A 144 33.46 13.81 9.88
CA ALA A 144 34.10 14.23 8.65
C ALA A 144 34.76 15.62 8.73
N TRP A 145 34.55 16.39 9.82
CA TRP A 145 35.05 17.77 9.96
C TRP A 145 36.57 17.91 9.79
N GLY A 146 37.31 16.98 10.37
CA GLY A 146 38.79 16.96 10.29
C GLY A 146 39.35 16.22 9.09
N ALA A 147 38.53 15.78 8.13
CA ALA A 147 39.01 15.06 6.96
C ALA A 147 39.95 15.91 6.09
N ALA A 148 40.90 15.28 5.42
CA ALA A 148 41.88 15.94 4.55
C ALA A 148 41.18 16.78 3.47
N GLY A 149 41.56 18.04 3.32
CA GLY A 149 40.98 18.98 2.34
C GLY A 149 39.71 19.69 2.83
N SER A 150 39.30 19.51 4.05
CA SER A 150 38.07 20.10 4.60
C SER A 150 38.24 21.54 5.00
N ASN A 151 38.96 22.40 4.60
CA ASN A 151 39.18 23.83 4.93
C ASN A 151 37.97 24.57 5.54
N CYS A 152 37.19 23.88 6.40
CA CYS A 152 35.99 24.39 7.01
C CYS A 152 36.35 25.23 8.23
N THR A 153 36.02 26.51 8.24
CA THR A 153 36.23 27.43 9.35
C THR A 153 34.92 28.11 9.71
N GLY A 154 34.44 27.94 10.94
CA GLY A 154 33.22 28.56 11.42
C GLY A 154 32.64 27.85 12.63
N THR A 155 31.59 28.44 13.21
CA THR A 155 30.88 27.85 14.34
C THR A 155 29.90 26.79 13.85
N ARG A 156 30.09 25.55 14.32
CA ARG A 156 29.17 24.42 14.06
C ARG A 156 27.94 24.47 14.95
N GLY A 157 26.95 23.65 14.63
CA GLY A 157 25.70 23.54 15.34
C GLY A 157 25.75 22.78 16.68
N ALA A 158 24.66 22.14 17.04
CA ALA A 158 24.56 21.27 18.19
C ALA A 158 25.24 19.92 17.96
N ALA A 159 25.32 19.08 18.98
CA ALA A 159 25.77 17.70 18.81
C ALA A 159 24.77 16.88 17.97
N ASP A 160 25.29 15.90 17.27
CA ASP A 160 24.49 14.96 16.51
C ASP A 160 23.45 14.24 17.41
N SER A 161 22.34 13.85 16.82
CA SER A 161 21.24 13.16 17.49
C SER A 161 21.17 11.65 17.22
N GLY A 162 22.15 11.11 16.46
CA GLY A 162 22.25 9.71 16.09
C GLY A 162 23.69 9.25 15.86
N ASP A 163 23.87 8.27 14.98
CA ASP A 163 25.18 7.70 14.61
C ASP A 163 25.88 8.58 13.57
N GLY A 164 27.22 8.70 13.69
CA GLY A 164 28.03 9.50 12.77
C GLY A 164 28.12 8.92 11.35
N TYR A 165 28.51 9.78 10.38
CA TYR A 165 28.70 9.43 8.98
C TYR A 165 29.97 10.08 8.41
N HIS A 166 30.97 9.26 8.04
CA HIS A 166 32.30 9.75 7.68
C HIS A 166 32.48 10.32 6.27
N ALA A 167 31.51 10.10 5.37
CA ALA A 167 31.68 10.43 3.94
C ALA A 167 31.19 11.83 3.56
N ALA A 168 30.39 12.49 4.40
CA ALA A 168 29.90 13.86 4.21
C ALA A 168 29.61 14.52 5.56
N ARG A 169 29.15 15.78 5.55
CA ARG A 169 28.86 16.56 6.76
C ARG A 169 27.50 16.18 7.33
N ASP A 170 27.47 15.77 8.60
CA ASP A 170 26.21 15.48 9.30
C ASP A 170 25.43 16.77 9.57
N ILE A 171 24.14 16.72 9.31
CA ILE A 171 23.24 17.88 9.36
C ILE A 171 22.65 18.04 10.75
N ASP A 172 22.71 19.27 11.27
CA ASP A 172 22.07 19.64 12.55
C ASP A 172 20.55 19.87 12.37
N HIS A 173 19.77 18.83 12.55
CA HIS A 173 18.30 18.89 12.51
C HIS A 173 17.70 19.68 13.68
N SER A 174 18.46 20.09 14.70
CA SER A 174 17.95 20.97 15.76
C SER A 174 17.70 22.41 15.27
N LYS A 175 18.32 22.80 14.16
CA LYS A 175 18.16 24.13 13.55
C LYS A 175 16.81 24.25 12.83
N THR A 176 15.99 25.17 13.26
CA THR A 176 14.64 25.37 12.67
C THR A 176 14.72 25.71 11.19
N TYR A 177 15.64 26.60 10.78
CA TYR A 177 15.77 26.98 9.37
C TYR A 177 16.21 25.82 8.47
N VAL A 178 16.98 24.86 8.99
CA VAL A 178 17.35 23.64 8.27
C VAL A 178 16.09 22.78 8.06
N ARG A 179 15.34 22.52 9.14
CA ARG A 179 14.10 21.74 9.02
C ARG A 179 13.08 22.41 8.12
N ASP A 180 12.89 23.72 8.21
CA ASP A 180 11.94 24.45 7.37
C ASP A 180 12.35 24.38 5.90
N SER A 181 13.64 24.53 5.59
CA SER A 181 14.19 24.36 4.25
C SER A 181 13.96 22.94 3.69
N LEU A 182 14.14 21.90 4.53
CA LEU A 182 13.86 20.50 4.14
C LEU A 182 12.36 20.25 3.90
N LYS A 183 11.49 20.78 4.77
CA LYS A 183 10.03 20.70 4.58
C LYS A 183 9.59 21.41 3.30
N GLU A 184 10.16 22.57 3.01
CA GLU A 184 9.90 23.32 1.77
C GLU A 184 10.34 22.51 0.54
N TRP A 185 11.56 21.98 0.55
CA TRP A 185 12.06 21.09 -0.52
C TRP A 185 11.13 19.91 -0.75
N MET A 186 10.73 19.19 0.30
CA MET A 186 9.84 18.03 0.18
C MET A 186 8.45 18.41 -0.31
N ASN A 187 7.82 19.48 0.22
CA ASN A 187 6.46 19.87 -0.13
C ASN A 187 6.38 20.60 -1.47
N VAL A 188 7.28 21.55 -1.71
CA VAL A 188 7.17 22.43 -2.88
C VAL A 188 7.90 21.79 -4.07
N ARG A 189 9.09 21.27 -3.83
CA ARG A 189 9.92 20.78 -4.93
C ARG A 189 9.58 19.34 -5.31
N LEU A 190 9.64 18.40 -4.35
CA LEU A 190 9.43 16.98 -4.62
C LEU A 190 7.95 16.63 -4.85
N LYS A 191 7.04 17.07 -4.01
CA LYS A 191 5.61 16.88 -4.30
C LYS A 191 5.16 17.66 -5.52
N GLY A 192 5.69 18.86 -5.72
CA GLY A 192 5.39 19.70 -6.88
C GLY A 192 5.71 19.02 -8.21
N ILE A 193 6.82 18.29 -8.31
CA ILE A 193 7.15 17.50 -9.50
C ILE A 193 6.37 16.19 -9.60
N GLY A 194 5.86 15.65 -8.48
CA GLY A 194 4.95 14.51 -8.53
C GLY A 194 5.27 13.32 -7.63
N PHE A 195 6.17 13.45 -6.66
CA PHE A 195 6.37 12.41 -5.66
C PHE A 195 5.20 12.33 -4.68
N ASP A 196 4.90 11.12 -4.21
CA ASP A 196 3.79 10.83 -3.30
C ASP A 196 4.25 10.50 -1.87
N GLY A 197 5.47 10.02 -1.68
CA GLY A 197 5.96 9.56 -0.39
C GLY A 197 7.47 9.52 -0.28
N TRP A 198 7.96 9.02 0.86
CA TRP A 198 9.35 9.15 1.27
C TRP A 198 9.98 7.83 1.72
N ARG A 199 11.19 7.53 1.27
CA ARG A 199 12.14 6.62 1.89
C ARG A 199 13.26 7.45 2.48
N TYR A 200 13.42 7.42 3.79
CA TYR A 200 14.50 8.13 4.47
C TYR A 200 15.74 7.26 4.58
N ASP A 201 16.83 7.78 4.04
CA ASP A 201 18.15 7.17 4.06
C ASP A 201 18.80 7.30 5.43
N TYR A 202 19.59 6.29 5.84
CA TYR A 202 20.47 6.30 7.00
C TYR A 202 19.84 6.89 8.27
N VAL A 203 18.61 6.49 8.61
CA VAL A 203 17.86 7.12 9.72
C VAL A 203 18.37 6.79 11.12
N LYS A 204 19.39 5.95 11.26
CA LYS A 204 20.12 5.79 12.52
C LYS A 204 21.00 6.99 12.84
N GLY A 205 21.35 7.80 11.85
CA GLY A 205 22.22 8.96 11.97
C GLY A 205 21.52 10.22 12.52
N PHE A 206 20.20 10.23 12.66
CA PHE A 206 19.47 11.34 13.27
C PHE A 206 18.19 10.89 13.97
N SER A 207 17.71 11.70 14.92
CA SER A 207 16.53 11.31 15.72
C SER A 207 15.28 11.12 14.88
N GLY A 208 14.56 10.01 15.09
CA GLY A 208 13.26 9.72 14.47
C GLY A 208 12.19 10.80 14.72
N VAL A 209 12.32 11.62 15.75
CA VAL A 209 11.42 12.77 16.02
C VAL A 209 11.37 13.71 14.82
N TYR A 210 12.49 13.94 14.15
CA TYR A 210 12.53 14.81 12.96
C TYR A 210 11.82 14.20 11.77
N VAL A 211 11.92 12.87 11.57
CA VAL A 211 11.11 12.17 10.55
C VAL A 211 9.62 12.32 10.85
N GLY A 212 9.21 12.19 12.10
CA GLY A 212 7.83 12.44 12.53
C GLY A 212 7.35 13.86 12.21
N GLU A 213 8.22 14.87 12.45
CA GLU A 213 7.96 16.28 12.11
C GLU A 213 7.82 16.48 10.59
N TYR A 214 8.76 15.91 9.79
CA TYR A 214 8.72 16.01 8.33
C TYR A 214 7.47 15.33 7.75
N ASN A 215 7.11 14.15 8.22
CA ASN A 215 5.91 13.45 7.77
C ASN A 215 4.63 14.20 8.14
N THR A 216 4.56 14.78 9.34
CA THR A 216 3.43 15.62 9.74
C THR A 216 3.28 16.85 8.84
N ALA A 217 4.41 17.51 8.52
CA ALA A 217 4.41 18.70 7.67
C ALA A 217 4.13 18.40 6.20
N THR A 218 4.52 17.22 5.72
CA THR A 218 4.46 16.87 4.29
C THR A 218 3.33 15.89 3.94
N SER A 219 2.70 15.24 4.91
CA SER A 219 1.59 14.28 4.73
C SER A 219 1.83 13.33 3.54
N PRO A 220 2.88 12.48 3.56
CA PRO A 220 3.16 11.57 2.46
C PRO A 220 2.11 10.44 2.39
N TYR A 221 1.93 9.88 1.18
CA TYR A 221 1.14 8.65 0.99
C TYR A 221 1.75 7.47 1.76
N PHE A 222 3.08 7.35 1.73
CA PHE A 222 3.83 6.31 2.41
C PHE A 222 5.17 6.86 2.89
N SER A 223 5.63 6.36 4.05
CA SER A 223 6.93 6.70 4.61
C SER A 223 7.61 5.46 5.14
N VAL A 224 8.90 5.30 4.84
CA VAL A 224 9.74 4.21 5.36
C VAL A 224 11.14 4.71 5.66
N GLY A 225 11.71 4.28 6.79
CA GLY A 225 13.09 4.60 7.18
C GLY A 225 14.04 3.42 7.04
N GLU A 226 15.28 3.69 6.69
CA GLU A 226 16.37 2.72 6.68
C GLU A 226 17.14 2.77 8.01
N TYR A 227 16.73 1.94 8.97
CA TYR A 227 17.42 1.77 10.24
C TYR A 227 18.23 0.47 10.21
N TRP A 228 19.41 0.52 9.61
CA TRP A 228 20.27 -0.64 9.43
C TRP A 228 21.37 -0.66 10.48
N THR A 229 21.30 -1.60 11.39
CA THR A 229 22.31 -1.90 12.42
C THR A 229 22.74 -3.36 12.31
N SER A 230 23.79 -3.71 13.05
CA SER A 230 24.35 -5.06 13.02
C SER A 230 23.50 -6.05 13.82
N LEU A 231 23.13 -7.16 13.18
CA LEU A 231 22.38 -8.27 13.78
C LEU A 231 23.31 -9.41 14.18
N CYS A 232 23.17 -9.90 15.41
CA CYS A 232 23.76 -11.13 15.90
C CYS A 232 22.71 -12.25 15.91
N TYR A 233 23.15 -13.49 15.73
CA TYR A 233 22.23 -14.62 15.75
C TYR A 233 22.27 -15.33 17.09
N ASN A 234 21.13 -15.84 17.55
CA ASN A 234 21.06 -16.62 18.78
C ASN A 234 21.96 -17.88 18.69
N GLY A 235 22.75 -18.11 19.72
CA GLY A 235 23.71 -19.21 19.76
C GLY A 235 25.08 -18.90 19.15
N GLU A 236 25.31 -17.65 18.71
CA GLU A 236 26.59 -17.14 18.22
C GLU A 236 27.07 -15.99 19.11
N ASP A 237 28.40 -15.75 19.17
CA ASP A 237 28.93 -14.61 19.89
C ASP A 237 28.52 -13.31 19.20
N CYS A 238 27.97 -12.39 19.97
CA CYS A 238 27.63 -11.06 19.45
C CYS A 238 28.85 -10.15 19.51
N PHE A 239 29.28 -9.65 18.36
CA PHE A 239 30.39 -8.69 18.29
C PHE A 239 29.99 -7.31 18.83
N VAL A 240 30.97 -6.47 19.14
CA VAL A 240 30.73 -5.12 19.67
C VAL A 240 29.91 -4.30 18.69
N GLY A 241 28.80 -3.74 19.18
CA GLY A 241 27.84 -2.96 18.38
C GLY A 241 26.77 -3.79 17.67
N GLY A 242 26.79 -5.13 17.79
CA GLY A 242 25.72 -5.99 17.30
C GLY A 242 24.62 -6.22 18.35
N ALA A 243 23.45 -6.61 17.91
CA ALA A 243 22.31 -6.92 18.78
C ALA A 243 21.62 -8.24 18.40
N TYR A 244 21.22 -9.01 19.39
CA TYR A 244 20.40 -10.22 19.18
C TYR A 244 19.00 -9.87 18.66
N PRO A 245 18.28 -10.81 18.02
CA PRO A 245 17.07 -10.52 17.26
C PRO A 245 16.02 -9.68 18.00
N ASP A 246 15.73 -9.98 19.26
CA ASP A 246 14.73 -9.23 20.04
C ASP A 246 15.18 -7.80 20.34
N SER A 247 16.45 -7.61 20.69
CA SER A 247 17.03 -6.26 20.92
C SER A 247 17.18 -5.48 19.62
N HIS A 248 17.57 -6.13 18.54
CA HIS A 248 17.67 -5.54 17.20
C HIS A 248 16.29 -5.08 16.71
N ARG A 249 15.28 -5.94 16.80
CA ARG A 249 13.87 -5.61 16.51
C ARG A 249 13.37 -4.46 17.39
N GLN A 250 13.67 -4.49 18.70
CA GLN A 250 13.24 -3.45 19.62
C GLN A 250 13.85 -2.08 19.29
N ALA A 251 15.11 -2.03 18.83
CA ALA A 251 15.73 -0.78 18.40
C ALA A 251 14.97 -0.17 17.19
N GLN A 252 14.57 -0.99 16.24
CA GLN A 252 13.74 -0.56 15.10
C GLN A 252 12.36 -0.05 15.55
N ILE A 253 11.69 -0.75 16.49
CA ILE A 253 10.40 -0.32 17.06
C ILE A 253 10.56 1.01 17.82
N ASN A 254 11.60 1.17 18.62
CA ASN A 254 11.88 2.42 19.33
C ASN A 254 12.09 3.59 18.38
N TRP A 255 12.68 3.35 17.21
CA TRP A 255 12.80 4.40 16.19
C TRP A 255 11.42 4.76 15.61
N ILE A 256 10.57 3.77 15.30
CA ILE A 256 9.18 4.02 14.84
C ILE A 256 8.42 4.85 15.88
N ASP A 257 8.52 4.50 17.17
CA ASP A 257 7.88 5.26 18.25
C ASP A 257 8.34 6.72 18.27
N LYS A 258 9.64 6.99 18.06
CA LYS A 258 10.17 8.36 17.97
C LYS A 258 9.55 9.14 16.79
N THR A 259 9.14 8.47 15.71
CA THR A 259 8.40 9.13 14.62
C THR A 259 6.93 9.40 14.94
N ASN A 260 6.50 9.12 16.16
CA ASN A 260 5.09 9.10 16.57
C ASN A 260 4.24 8.10 15.77
N GLY A 261 4.84 6.97 15.36
CA GLY A 261 4.21 5.95 14.54
C GLY A 261 3.93 6.37 13.10
N ASN A 262 4.46 7.49 12.65
CA ASN A 262 4.20 8.10 11.34
C ASN A 262 5.08 7.56 10.20
N SER A 263 5.99 6.63 10.49
CA SER A 263 6.82 5.98 9.47
C SER A 263 6.82 4.47 9.66
N ALA A 264 6.89 3.73 8.56
CA ALA A 264 7.32 2.35 8.55
C ALA A 264 8.85 2.28 8.59
N ILE A 265 9.38 1.06 8.68
CA ILE A 265 10.81 0.78 8.68
C ILE A 265 11.11 -0.41 7.77
N PHE A 266 12.24 -0.40 7.06
CA PHE A 266 12.74 -1.62 6.46
C PHE A 266 13.09 -2.62 7.56
N ASP A 267 12.43 -3.78 7.55
CA ASP A 267 12.57 -4.80 8.60
C ASP A 267 13.87 -5.59 8.41
N PHE A 268 14.99 -4.96 8.81
CA PHE A 268 16.30 -5.59 8.76
C PHE A 268 16.44 -6.78 9.70
N THR A 269 15.62 -6.86 10.75
CA THR A 269 15.58 -8.06 11.60
C THR A 269 15.03 -9.25 10.81
N THR A 270 13.89 -9.09 10.14
CA THR A 270 13.35 -10.13 9.23
C THR A 270 14.33 -10.45 8.11
N LYS A 271 14.93 -9.43 7.47
CA LYS A 271 15.92 -9.62 6.40
C LYS A 271 17.09 -10.52 6.85
N GLY A 272 17.69 -10.23 7.99
CA GLY A 272 18.83 -10.98 8.49
C GLY A 272 18.47 -12.40 8.92
N LEU A 273 17.36 -12.58 9.63
CA LEU A 273 16.90 -13.90 10.07
C LEU A 273 16.47 -14.77 8.89
N LEU A 274 15.83 -14.18 7.87
CA LEU A 274 15.49 -14.87 6.64
C LEU A 274 16.75 -15.30 5.87
N ASN A 275 17.73 -14.40 5.72
CA ASN A 275 19.01 -14.71 5.09
C ASN A 275 19.74 -15.87 5.81
N LYS A 276 19.82 -15.81 7.14
CA LYS A 276 20.41 -16.88 7.95
C LYS A 276 19.68 -18.20 7.80
N ALA A 277 18.34 -18.17 7.86
CA ALA A 277 17.51 -19.36 7.71
C ALA A 277 17.70 -20.02 6.32
N LEU A 278 17.70 -19.22 5.26
CA LEU A 278 17.88 -19.70 3.89
C LEU A 278 19.29 -20.26 3.65
N SER A 279 20.32 -19.61 4.20
CA SER A 279 21.72 -20.02 4.03
C SER A 279 22.06 -21.31 4.77
N THR A 280 21.43 -21.54 5.93
CA THR A 280 21.74 -22.69 6.82
C THR A 280 20.66 -23.78 6.82
N TYR A 281 19.54 -23.57 6.13
CA TYR A 281 18.32 -24.38 6.24
C TYR A 281 17.78 -24.49 7.69
N ASN A 282 18.22 -23.61 8.58
CA ASN A 282 17.70 -23.55 9.94
C ASN A 282 16.58 -22.51 10.05
N TYR A 283 15.37 -22.92 9.73
CA TYR A 283 14.20 -22.04 9.73
C TYR A 283 13.65 -21.73 11.14
N SER A 284 14.26 -22.26 12.22
CA SER A 284 13.89 -21.85 13.58
C SER A 284 14.12 -20.37 13.83
N HIS A 285 15.02 -19.73 13.07
CA HIS A 285 15.25 -18.29 13.11
C HIS A 285 14.04 -17.44 12.71
N LEU A 286 13.06 -18.01 11.98
CA LEU A 286 11.87 -17.28 11.52
C LEU A 286 10.73 -17.24 12.55
N ARG A 287 10.91 -17.85 13.71
CA ARG A 287 9.93 -17.87 14.80
C ARG A 287 10.57 -17.36 16.09
N ASP A 288 9.95 -16.37 16.72
CA ASP A 288 10.37 -15.89 18.03
C ASP A 288 9.91 -16.81 19.17
N SER A 289 10.31 -16.48 20.39
CA SER A 289 9.95 -17.25 21.61
C SER A 289 8.45 -17.25 21.92
N THR A 290 7.68 -16.33 21.33
CA THR A 290 6.23 -16.24 21.50
C THR A 290 5.44 -16.97 20.39
N GLY A 291 6.16 -17.56 19.42
CA GLY A 291 5.54 -18.29 18.32
C GLY A 291 5.17 -17.41 17.12
N LYS A 292 5.56 -16.14 17.11
CA LYS A 292 5.31 -15.18 16.03
C LYS A 292 6.50 -15.08 15.07
N PRO A 293 6.32 -14.47 13.88
CA PRO A 293 7.45 -14.08 13.04
C PRO A 293 8.48 -13.23 13.81
N ALA A 294 9.75 -13.51 13.63
CA ALA A 294 10.79 -13.00 14.52
C ALA A 294 11.20 -11.53 14.29
N GLY A 295 10.76 -10.89 13.19
CA GLY A 295 11.08 -9.49 12.87
C GLY A 295 10.06 -8.47 13.40
N VAL A 296 10.19 -7.24 12.93
CA VAL A 296 9.22 -6.16 13.21
C VAL A 296 7.83 -6.58 12.77
N MET A 297 7.71 -7.32 11.66
CA MET A 297 6.41 -7.81 11.18
C MET A 297 5.68 -8.73 12.17
N GLY A 298 6.36 -9.34 13.13
CA GLY A 298 5.72 -10.15 14.17
C GLY A 298 5.12 -9.36 15.32
N VAL A 299 5.51 -8.09 15.48
CA VAL A 299 5.11 -7.21 16.59
C VAL A 299 4.29 -6.02 16.09
N TRP A 300 4.74 -5.39 15.02
CA TRP A 300 4.08 -4.24 14.42
C TRP A 300 4.03 -4.35 12.89
N PRO A 301 3.23 -5.29 12.36
CA PRO A 301 3.27 -5.67 10.95
C PRO A 301 2.95 -4.52 9.98
N SER A 302 2.02 -3.61 10.33
CA SER A 302 1.72 -2.44 9.48
C SER A 302 2.88 -1.45 9.34
N ARG A 303 3.91 -1.57 10.17
CA ARG A 303 5.11 -0.73 10.14
C ARG A 303 6.33 -1.45 9.56
N ALA A 304 6.21 -2.72 9.20
CA ALA A 304 7.30 -3.52 8.64
C ALA A 304 7.28 -3.47 7.11
N VAL A 305 8.36 -2.97 6.50
CA VAL A 305 8.63 -3.16 5.07
C VAL A 305 9.56 -4.34 4.92
N THR A 306 9.05 -5.45 4.40
CA THR A 306 9.82 -6.69 4.23
C THR A 306 10.49 -6.75 2.87
N PHE A 307 11.68 -7.28 2.79
CA PHE A 307 12.45 -7.36 1.55
C PHE A 307 13.39 -8.56 1.53
N VAL A 308 13.75 -9.03 0.35
CA VAL A 308 14.75 -10.09 0.13
C VAL A 308 16.13 -9.46 0.06
N ASP A 309 16.33 -8.58 -0.91
CA ASP A 309 17.53 -7.75 -1.06
C ASP A 309 17.14 -6.33 -1.48
N ASN A 310 18.09 -5.41 -1.34
CA ASN A 310 18.03 -4.06 -1.85
C ASN A 310 19.37 -3.70 -2.55
N HIS A 311 19.53 -2.46 -2.97
CA HIS A 311 20.71 -1.98 -3.70
C HIS A 311 22.03 -2.07 -2.91
N ASP A 312 21.99 -2.15 -1.57
CA ASP A 312 23.16 -2.31 -0.70
C ASP A 312 23.42 -3.76 -0.32
N THR A 313 22.37 -4.51 -0.02
CA THR A 313 22.52 -5.87 0.50
C THR A 313 22.74 -6.91 -0.56
N GLY A 314 22.15 -6.72 -1.74
CA GLY A 314 22.13 -7.70 -2.83
C GLY A 314 22.99 -7.33 -4.03
N PRO A 315 23.26 -8.31 -4.92
CA PRO A 315 23.92 -8.09 -6.19
C PRO A 315 23.14 -7.14 -7.10
N SER A 316 23.84 -6.35 -7.91
CA SER A 316 23.20 -5.36 -8.78
C SER A 316 22.47 -5.99 -9.98
N GLU A 317 23.20 -6.49 -10.96
CA GLU A 317 22.58 -6.94 -12.22
C GLU A 317 22.47 -8.45 -12.30
N THR A 318 23.45 -9.16 -11.80
CA THR A 318 23.50 -10.63 -11.80
C THR A 318 24.04 -11.14 -10.46
N CYS A 319 23.74 -12.38 -10.13
CA CYS A 319 24.27 -13.03 -8.95
C CYS A 319 25.80 -12.93 -8.88
N GLY A 320 26.33 -12.50 -7.74
CA GLY A 320 27.77 -12.35 -7.50
C GLY A 320 28.39 -11.03 -8.00
N ASN A 321 27.60 -10.12 -8.60
CA ASN A 321 28.09 -8.86 -9.15
C ASN A 321 27.80 -7.66 -8.22
N ALA A 322 28.79 -6.79 -8.00
CA ALA A 322 28.80 -5.52 -7.26
C ALA A 322 28.28 -5.57 -5.81
N GLN A 323 27.76 -4.45 -5.26
CA GLN A 323 27.29 -4.28 -3.88
C GLN A 323 26.71 -5.59 -3.29
N ASN A 324 27.34 -6.15 -2.32
CA ASN A 324 27.08 -7.52 -1.88
C ASN A 324 27.31 -7.65 -0.37
N HIS A 325 26.80 -6.65 0.39
CA HIS A 325 27.11 -6.57 1.81
C HIS A 325 26.38 -7.63 2.64
N TRP A 326 25.19 -8.06 2.21
CA TRP A 326 24.38 -9.03 2.95
C TRP A 326 23.37 -9.77 2.05
N PRO A 327 23.83 -10.40 0.96
CA PRO A 327 22.93 -10.98 -0.03
C PRO A 327 22.24 -12.25 0.47
N VAL A 328 21.04 -12.48 0.00
CA VAL A 328 20.44 -13.81 0.06
C VAL A 328 21.14 -14.70 -0.96
N PRO A 329 21.44 -15.99 -0.63
CA PRO A 329 22.00 -16.91 -1.62
C PRO A 329 21.14 -16.94 -2.90
N CYS A 330 21.78 -16.82 -4.06
CA CYS A 330 21.09 -16.59 -5.33
C CYS A 330 20.07 -17.67 -5.67
N ASP A 331 20.37 -18.93 -5.35
CA ASP A 331 19.49 -20.07 -5.54
C ASP A 331 18.31 -20.10 -4.54
N LYS A 332 18.31 -19.22 -3.55
CA LYS A 332 17.28 -19.12 -2.50
C LYS A 332 16.41 -17.87 -2.60
N VAL A 333 16.68 -16.97 -3.54
CA VAL A 333 15.95 -15.70 -3.69
C VAL A 333 14.44 -15.94 -3.83
N MET A 334 14.00 -16.94 -4.57
CA MET A 334 12.57 -17.24 -4.70
C MET A 334 11.93 -17.81 -3.42
N GLN A 335 12.69 -18.49 -2.55
CA GLN A 335 12.20 -18.82 -1.21
C GLN A 335 11.97 -17.56 -0.37
N GLY A 336 12.87 -16.58 -0.49
CA GLY A 336 12.72 -15.26 0.13
C GLY A 336 11.44 -14.56 -0.33
N TYR A 337 11.16 -14.54 -1.63
CA TYR A 337 9.92 -13.97 -2.18
C TYR A 337 8.68 -14.77 -1.78
N ALA A 338 8.73 -16.09 -1.76
CA ALA A 338 7.64 -16.91 -1.24
C ALA A 338 7.32 -16.56 0.21
N TYR A 339 8.33 -16.22 1.02
CA TYR A 339 8.14 -15.76 2.39
C TYR A 339 7.50 -14.37 2.43
N ILE A 340 8.16 -13.33 1.90
CA ILE A 340 7.70 -11.94 2.10
C ILE A 340 6.39 -11.62 1.39
N LEU A 341 6.10 -12.26 0.24
CA LEU A 341 4.86 -12.02 -0.52
C LEU A 341 3.65 -12.76 0.05
N THR A 342 3.85 -13.77 0.90
CA THR A 342 2.75 -14.43 1.62
C THR A 342 2.55 -13.89 3.04
N HIS A 343 3.59 -13.41 3.70
CA HIS A 343 3.57 -12.94 5.09
C HIS A 343 3.05 -11.50 5.24
N PRO A 344 2.75 -11.07 6.49
CA PRO A 344 2.42 -9.68 6.79
C PRO A 344 3.57 -8.71 6.49
N GLY A 345 3.32 -7.42 6.70
CA GLY A 345 4.20 -6.35 6.27
C GLY A 345 3.90 -5.88 4.84
N VAL A 346 4.54 -4.79 4.44
CA VAL A 346 4.52 -4.25 3.08
C VAL A 346 5.74 -4.80 2.34
N PRO A 347 5.57 -5.72 1.37
CA PRO A 347 6.71 -6.31 0.69
C PRO A 347 7.33 -5.33 -0.31
N SER A 348 8.66 -5.26 -0.31
CA SER A 348 9.47 -4.54 -1.30
C SER A 348 10.21 -5.54 -2.19
N VAL A 349 9.99 -5.43 -3.51
CA VAL A 349 10.63 -6.25 -4.52
C VAL A 349 11.81 -5.49 -5.11
N TYR A 350 12.94 -6.15 -5.26
CA TYR A 350 14.15 -5.55 -5.80
C TYR A 350 14.17 -5.58 -7.33
N TYR A 351 14.48 -4.44 -7.97
CA TYR A 351 14.48 -4.28 -9.42
C TYR A 351 15.29 -5.36 -10.14
N ALA A 352 16.53 -5.62 -9.68
CA ALA A 352 17.41 -6.59 -10.31
C ALA A 352 16.79 -7.99 -10.33
N HIS A 353 16.19 -8.43 -9.24
CA HIS A 353 15.52 -9.74 -9.18
C HIS A 353 14.34 -9.84 -10.15
N TYR A 354 13.56 -8.75 -10.27
CA TYR A 354 12.37 -8.74 -11.12
C TYR A 354 12.72 -8.64 -12.60
N PHE A 355 13.57 -7.68 -12.99
CA PHE A 355 13.81 -7.35 -14.39
C PHE A 355 15.08 -7.99 -14.96
N ASN A 356 16.15 -8.16 -14.17
CA ASN A 356 17.45 -8.63 -14.68
C ASN A 356 17.68 -10.12 -14.49
N TRP A 357 17.16 -10.72 -13.42
CA TRP A 357 17.44 -12.13 -13.07
C TRP A 357 16.45 -13.13 -13.67
N GLY A 358 15.43 -12.66 -14.41
CA GLY A 358 14.42 -13.51 -15.00
C GLY A 358 13.38 -14.06 -14.02
N LEU A 359 13.34 -13.56 -12.76
CA LEU A 359 12.42 -14.03 -11.74
C LEU A 359 11.04 -13.34 -11.79
N GLY A 360 10.89 -12.31 -12.64
CA GLY A 360 9.69 -11.46 -12.70
C GLY A 360 8.40 -12.24 -12.86
N SER A 361 8.37 -13.26 -13.72
CA SER A 361 7.17 -14.08 -13.94
C SER A 361 6.71 -14.82 -12.67
N GLU A 362 7.65 -15.39 -11.91
CA GLU A 362 7.34 -16.13 -10.68
C GLU A 362 6.96 -15.19 -9.55
N ILE A 363 7.67 -14.06 -9.40
CA ILE A 363 7.35 -12.99 -8.44
C ILE A 363 5.95 -12.45 -8.72
N LYS A 364 5.62 -12.15 -9.98
CA LYS A 364 4.30 -11.65 -10.41
C LYS A 364 3.16 -12.61 -10.03
N LYS A 365 3.36 -13.91 -10.14
CA LYS A 365 2.37 -14.91 -9.70
C LYS A 365 2.14 -14.88 -8.19
N LEU A 366 3.21 -14.74 -7.38
CA LEU A 366 3.09 -14.60 -5.93
C LEU A 366 2.40 -13.27 -5.53
N MET A 367 2.72 -12.18 -6.23
CA MET A 367 2.06 -10.88 -6.03
C MET A 367 0.56 -10.96 -6.35
N LYS A 368 0.23 -11.62 -7.48
CA LYS A 368 -1.18 -11.86 -7.84
C LYS A 368 -1.88 -12.70 -6.77
N LEU A 369 -1.26 -13.78 -6.30
CA LEU A 369 -1.81 -14.60 -5.22
C LEU A 369 -2.08 -13.77 -3.97
N ARG A 370 -1.11 -12.92 -3.53
CA ARG A 370 -1.28 -12.01 -2.40
C ARG A 370 -2.53 -11.15 -2.55
N LYS A 371 -2.72 -10.55 -3.72
CA LYS A 371 -3.88 -9.70 -4.02
C LYS A 371 -5.18 -10.49 -4.10
N ASP A 372 -5.20 -11.60 -4.84
CA ASP A 372 -6.39 -12.44 -5.02
C ASP A 372 -6.92 -12.99 -3.68
N MET A 373 -6.02 -13.31 -2.75
CA MET A 373 -6.36 -13.82 -1.42
C MET A 373 -6.60 -12.72 -0.38
N GLY A 374 -6.48 -11.43 -0.78
CA GLY A 374 -6.70 -10.28 0.10
C GLY A 374 -5.69 -10.22 1.25
N LEU A 375 -4.45 -10.65 1.03
CA LEU A 375 -3.38 -10.51 2.02
C LEU A 375 -2.92 -9.04 2.10
N HIS A 376 -2.66 -8.59 3.31
CA HIS A 376 -2.26 -7.22 3.62
C HIS A 376 -1.21 -7.19 4.74
N SER A 377 -0.73 -6.00 5.10
CA SER A 377 0.31 -5.83 6.11
C SER A 377 0.02 -6.48 7.45
N ASP A 378 -1.26 -6.57 7.85
CA ASP A 378 -1.66 -7.09 9.17
C ASP A 378 -2.30 -8.48 9.09
N SER A 379 -2.13 -9.20 7.99
CA SER A 379 -2.64 -10.57 7.85
C SER A 379 -2.11 -11.48 8.96
N PRO A 380 -2.96 -12.17 9.73
CA PRO A 380 -2.50 -13.00 10.82
C PRO A 380 -1.70 -14.21 10.32
N VAL A 381 -0.65 -14.60 11.08
CA VAL A 381 0.21 -15.75 10.79
C VAL A 381 0.10 -16.79 11.91
N THR A 382 -0.08 -18.04 11.52
CA THR A 382 0.07 -19.20 12.40
C THR A 382 1.22 -20.05 11.88
N ILE A 383 2.35 -20.05 12.59
CA ILE A 383 3.52 -20.87 12.24
C ILE A 383 3.28 -22.30 12.74
N ASP A 384 3.21 -23.26 11.83
CA ASP A 384 3.08 -24.68 12.11
C ASP A 384 4.43 -25.35 12.36
N LYS A 385 5.40 -25.07 11.51
CA LYS A 385 6.77 -25.59 11.60
C LYS A 385 7.79 -24.47 11.48
N ALA A 386 8.81 -24.49 12.31
CA ALA A 386 10.00 -23.65 12.20
C ALA A 386 11.17 -24.41 12.83
N GLN A 387 11.92 -25.17 12.02
CA GLN A 387 12.95 -26.09 12.44
C GLN A 387 14.01 -26.30 11.36
N GLN A 388 15.03 -27.10 11.64
CA GLN A 388 16.01 -27.47 10.61
C GLN A 388 15.30 -28.10 9.41
N GLY A 389 15.58 -27.60 8.20
CA GLY A 389 15.07 -28.09 6.93
C GLY A 389 13.63 -27.72 6.59
N LEU A 390 12.84 -27.13 7.53
CA LEU A 390 11.43 -26.88 7.28
C LEU A 390 10.89 -25.66 8.03
N TYR A 391 10.33 -24.73 7.26
CA TYR A 391 9.36 -23.73 7.72
C TYR A 391 8.00 -24.00 7.10
N ALA A 392 6.93 -23.85 7.86
CA ALA A 392 5.57 -23.90 7.34
C ALA A 392 4.63 -23.01 8.16
N ALA A 393 3.77 -22.26 7.47
CA ALA A 393 2.83 -21.35 8.11
C ALA A 393 1.53 -21.20 7.32
N TYR A 394 0.48 -20.83 8.04
CA TYR A 394 -0.82 -20.40 7.50
C TYR A 394 -0.96 -18.90 7.67
N ILE A 395 -1.38 -18.22 6.62
CA ILE A 395 -1.54 -16.76 6.58
C ILE A 395 -2.99 -16.40 6.26
N GLY A 396 -3.63 -15.65 7.15
CA GLY A 396 -5.04 -15.23 7.03
C GLY A 396 -6.04 -16.39 6.99
N GLY A 397 -5.60 -17.63 7.27
CA GLY A 397 -6.40 -18.83 7.06
C GLY A 397 -6.65 -19.18 5.58
N LYS A 398 -6.09 -18.41 4.64
CA LYS A 398 -6.34 -18.46 3.18
C LYS A 398 -5.15 -18.91 2.37
N VAL A 399 -3.95 -18.67 2.86
CA VAL A 399 -2.69 -19.04 2.20
C VAL A 399 -1.88 -19.91 3.15
N ALA A 400 -1.21 -20.91 2.61
CA ALA A 400 -0.22 -21.70 3.32
C ALA A 400 1.09 -21.68 2.54
N VAL A 401 2.21 -21.61 3.25
CA VAL A 401 3.54 -21.58 2.66
C VAL A 401 4.46 -22.55 3.34
N LYS A 402 5.32 -23.18 2.54
CA LYS A 402 6.40 -24.06 3.00
C LYS A 402 7.72 -23.59 2.40
N LEU A 403 8.77 -23.51 3.21
CA LEU A 403 10.16 -23.30 2.79
C LEU A 403 11.04 -24.43 3.31
N GLY A 404 12.12 -24.71 2.58
CA GLY A 404 13.08 -25.75 2.92
C GLY A 404 12.82 -27.09 2.21
N ASN A 405 13.77 -28.00 2.39
CA ASN A 405 13.75 -29.32 1.72
C ASN A 405 12.90 -30.39 2.46
N GLY A 406 12.43 -30.09 3.67
CA GLY A 406 11.54 -30.97 4.42
C GLY A 406 10.16 -31.13 3.77
N SER A 407 9.52 -32.25 3.95
CA SER A 407 8.18 -32.52 3.41
C SER A 407 7.10 -31.91 4.32
N TRP A 408 6.17 -31.19 3.71
CA TRP A 408 5.00 -30.64 4.38
C TRP A 408 3.92 -30.26 3.36
N SER A 409 2.68 -30.37 3.75
CA SER A 409 1.52 -29.82 3.04
C SER A 409 0.48 -29.35 4.06
N PRO A 410 -0.35 -28.37 3.73
CA PRO A 410 -1.37 -27.87 4.66
C PRO A 410 -2.39 -28.95 4.99
N SER A 411 -2.84 -28.99 6.25
CA SER A 411 -3.84 -29.92 6.76
C SER A 411 -5.26 -29.43 6.51
N GLY A 412 -6.21 -30.36 6.40
CA GLY A 412 -7.62 -30.08 6.16
C GLY A 412 -7.97 -29.95 4.67
N ALA A 413 -9.27 -29.89 4.39
CA ALA A 413 -9.77 -29.80 3.02
C ALA A 413 -9.66 -28.37 2.43
N GLY A 414 -9.78 -28.28 1.11
CA GLY A 414 -9.88 -27.00 0.39
C GLY A 414 -8.55 -26.35 0.01
N TRP A 415 -7.41 -27.00 0.25
CA TRP A 415 -6.11 -26.47 -0.17
C TRP A 415 -5.74 -26.90 -1.58
N THR A 416 -5.41 -25.94 -2.43
CA THR A 416 -4.92 -26.14 -3.80
C THR A 416 -3.51 -25.58 -3.91
N LEU A 417 -2.58 -26.34 -4.49
CA LEU A 417 -1.22 -25.88 -4.77
C LEU A 417 -1.30 -24.74 -5.80
N ALA A 418 -0.85 -23.56 -5.39
CA ALA A 418 -0.89 -22.36 -6.23
C ALA A 418 0.42 -22.15 -6.99
N GLN A 419 1.54 -22.36 -6.32
CA GLN A 419 2.87 -22.21 -6.92
C GLN A 419 3.91 -23.02 -6.15
N THR A 420 4.95 -23.49 -6.85
CA THR A 420 6.06 -24.23 -6.26
C THR A 420 7.36 -23.96 -7.02
N GLY A 421 8.48 -24.14 -6.35
CA GLY A 421 9.82 -24.08 -6.89
C GLY A 421 10.79 -24.90 -6.03
N THR A 422 12.09 -24.71 -6.23
CA THR A 422 13.11 -25.44 -5.48
C THR A 422 13.02 -25.11 -4.00
N ASP A 423 12.69 -26.09 -3.17
CA ASP A 423 12.57 -26.02 -1.72
C ASP A 423 11.51 -25.01 -1.20
N TRP A 424 10.49 -24.70 -2.00
CA TRP A 424 9.35 -23.92 -1.53
C TRP A 424 8.05 -24.31 -2.25
N ALA A 425 6.94 -24.08 -1.58
CA ALA A 425 5.61 -24.23 -2.15
C ALA A 425 4.61 -23.33 -1.43
N VAL A 426 3.62 -22.84 -2.17
CA VAL A 426 2.53 -22.01 -1.68
C VAL A 426 1.20 -22.61 -2.11
N TRP A 427 0.30 -22.74 -1.18
CA TRP A 427 -1.09 -23.17 -1.41
C TRP A 427 -2.03 -22.01 -1.13
N LYS A 428 -3.11 -21.99 -1.86
CA LYS A 428 -4.29 -21.19 -1.55
C LYS A 428 -5.38 -22.12 -1.01
N LYS A 429 -6.14 -21.61 -0.07
CA LYS A 429 -7.35 -22.29 0.35
C LYS A 429 -8.45 -21.86 -0.60
N ASP A 430 -8.97 -22.80 -1.35
CA ASP A 430 -10.19 -22.54 -2.09
C ASP A 430 -11.27 -22.26 -1.08
N ASP A 431 -11.83 -21.07 -1.15
CA ASP A 431 -12.95 -20.64 -0.30
C ASP A 431 -14.23 -21.44 -0.67
N SER A 432 -14.09 -22.74 -0.90
CA SER A 432 -15.23 -23.65 -1.13
C SER A 432 -16.14 -23.77 0.09
N GLY A 433 -15.78 -23.09 1.20
CA GLY A 433 -16.66 -22.85 2.35
C GLY A 433 -17.08 -21.37 2.50
N ASN A 434 -16.43 -20.43 1.84
CA ASN A 434 -16.86 -19.05 1.75
C ASN A 434 -17.37 -18.77 0.34
N ASN A 435 -18.66 -18.94 0.16
CA ASN A 435 -19.36 -18.66 -1.08
C ASN A 435 -19.37 -17.17 -1.44
N PHE A 436 -18.81 -16.32 -0.57
CA PHE A 436 -18.75 -14.88 -0.77
C PHE A 436 -17.63 -14.50 -1.74
N LYS A 437 -17.99 -13.85 -2.84
CA LYS A 437 -17.05 -13.29 -3.82
C LYS A 437 -17.29 -11.81 -3.99
N ARG A 438 -16.20 -11.03 -4.13
CA ARG A 438 -16.33 -9.62 -4.48
C ARG A 438 -17.14 -9.50 -5.75
N THR A 439 -18.20 -8.74 -5.68
CA THR A 439 -19.13 -8.47 -6.80
C THR A 439 -19.35 -6.97 -6.87
N VAL A 440 -19.14 -6.39 -8.03
CA VAL A 440 -19.32 -4.96 -8.26
C VAL A 440 -20.41 -4.77 -9.31
N VAL A 441 -21.36 -3.86 -9.02
CA VAL A 441 -22.30 -3.33 -10.01
C VAL A 441 -21.98 -1.84 -10.20
N LEU A 442 -21.61 -1.47 -11.41
CA LEU A 442 -21.53 -0.08 -11.87
C LEU A 442 -22.72 0.18 -12.77
N ILE A 443 -23.56 1.14 -12.41
CA ILE A 443 -24.74 1.46 -13.21
C ILE A 443 -24.85 2.95 -13.50
N TYR A 444 -24.91 3.31 -14.79
CA TYR A 444 -25.17 4.67 -15.23
C TYR A 444 -26.61 5.08 -14.91
N GLY A 445 -26.78 6.22 -14.26
CA GLY A 445 -28.06 6.83 -14.00
C GLY A 445 -27.92 8.27 -13.54
N GLU A 446 -28.54 9.19 -14.28
CA GLU A 446 -28.58 10.59 -13.88
C GLU A 446 -29.54 10.81 -12.73
N THR A 447 -29.11 11.58 -11.74
CA THR A 447 -29.85 11.93 -10.54
C THR A 447 -29.86 13.45 -10.35
N ALA A 448 -30.84 13.96 -9.59
CA ALA A 448 -30.85 15.34 -9.14
C ALA A 448 -30.28 15.46 -7.72
N ALA A 449 -30.01 16.69 -7.28
CA ALA A 449 -29.56 16.95 -5.92
C ALA A 449 -30.55 16.39 -4.88
N GLY A 450 -30.03 15.64 -3.89
CA GLY A 450 -30.84 15.01 -2.85
C GLY A 450 -31.47 13.69 -3.24
N GLN A 451 -31.13 13.13 -4.40
CA GLN A 451 -31.52 11.79 -4.82
C GLN A 451 -30.37 10.81 -4.60
N ASP A 452 -30.68 9.66 -4.02
CA ASP A 452 -29.75 8.54 -3.85
C ASP A 452 -30.20 7.35 -4.69
N MET A 453 -29.24 6.60 -5.20
CA MET A 453 -29.50 5.36 -5.93
C MET A 453 -29.30 4.15 -5.00
N PHE A 454 -30.29 3.28 -5.03
CA PHE A 454 -30.27 1.98 -4.34
C PHE A 454 -30.42 0.86 -5.36
N ILE A 455 -29.87 -0.29 -5.04
CA ILE A 455 -30.01 -1.52 -5.82
C ILE A 455 -30.82 -2.50 -4.98
N ARG A 456 -31.90 -3.02 -5.57
CA ARG A 456 -32.67 -4.16 -5.05
C ARG A 456 -32.53 -5.32 -6.00
N GLY A 457 -32.63 -6.55 -5.49
CA GLY A 457 -32.42 -7.70 -6.36
C GLY A 457 -32.59 -9.03 -5.65
N GLY A 458 -31.73 -9.98 -6.02
CA GLY A 458 -31.75 -11.34 -5.49
C GLY A 458 -32.13 -12.35 -6.55
N ILE A 459 -33.12 -13.20 -6.23
CA ILE A 459 -33.72 -14.17 -7.16
C ILE A 459 -35.18 -13.78 -7.37
N ASP A 460 -35.68 -13.84 -8.61
CA ASP A 460 -37.09 -13.64 -8.89
C ASP A 460 -37.95 -14.66 -8.14
N HIS A 461 -39.01 -14.17 -7.49
CA HIS A 461 -39.86 -14.99 -6.62
C HIS A 461 -40.65 -16.05 -7.38
N ALA A 462 -41.15 -15.69 -8.58
CA ALA A 462 -41.90 -16.62 -9.40
C ALA A 462 -40.98 -17.72 -9.96
N TYR A 463 -39.80 -17.32 -10.43
CA TYR A 463 -38.77 -18.29 -10.86
C TYR A 463 -38.35 -19.22 -9.73
N ALA A 464 -38.11 -18.67 -8.53
CA ALA A 464 -37.67 -19.44 -7.36
C ALA A 464 -38.77 -20.44 -6.93
N ALA A 465 -40.04 -20.05 -6.94
CA ALA A 465 -41.15 -20.94 -6.62
C ALA A 465 -41.29 -22.07 -7.66
N ALA A 466 -41.18 -21.73 -8.94
CA ALA A 466 -41.40 -22.68 -10.04
C ALA A 466 -40.22 -23.64 -10.25
N ASN A 467 -38.97 -23.21 -10.01
CA ASN A 467 -37.78 -23.94 -10.43
C ASN A 467 -36.85 -24.35 -9.28
N LEU A 468 -36.93 -23.68 -8.11
CA LEU A 468 -36.03 -23.92 -6.96
C LEU A 468 -36.78 -24.44 -5.74
N GLY A 469 -38.10 -24.58 -5.80
CA GLY A 469 -38.93 -25.03 -4.68
C GLY A 469 -38.93 -24.09 -3.47
N LYS A 470 -38.68 -22.79 -3.70
CA LYS A 470 -38.56 -21.79 -2.64
C LYS A 470 -39.82 -20.94 -2.55
N THR A 471 -40.24 -20.60 -1.33
CA THR A 471 -41.32 -19.64 -1.08
C THR A 471 -40.73 -18.38 -0.47
N CYS A 472 -40.52 -17.34 -1.29
CA CYS A 472 -39.83 -16.13 -0.90
C CYS A 472 -40.75 -15.14 -0.18
N THR A 473 -40.35 -14.72 1.00
CA THR A 473 -41.06 -13.72 1.81
C THR A 473 -40.06 -12.72 2.38
N SER A 474 -40.57 -11.58 2.85
CA SER A 474 -39.72 -10.55 3.50
C SER A 474 -39.08 -10.98 4.80
N THR A 475 -39.35 -12.18 5.30
CA THR A 475 -38.89 -12.65 6.60
C THR A 475 -38.12 -13.97 6.56
N ASN A 476 -38.14 -14.71 5.43
CA ASN A 476 -37.46 -16.00 5.33
C ASN A 476 -36.15 -15.95 4.52
N TYR A 477 -35.89 -14.85 3.85
CA TYR A 477 -34.66 -14.61 3.08
C TYR A 477 -34.28 -15.68 2.03
N GLU A 478 -35.27 -16.50 1.59
CA GLU A 478 -34.98 -17.62 0.66
C GLU A 478 -34.57 -17.15 -0.74
N CYS A 479 -35.03 -15.97 -1.17
CA CYS A 479 -34.64 -15.33 -2.43
C CYS A 479 -33.63 -14.18 -2.26
N ALA A 480 -33.27 -13.86 -1.05
CA ALA A 480 -32.28 -12.87 -0.73
C ALA A 480 -30.85 -13.46 -0.86
N ILE A 481 -29.91 -12.66 -1.31
CA ILE A 481 -28.51 -13.04 -1.43
C ILE A 481 -27.73 -12.31 -0.34
N PRO A 482 -27.12 -13.00 0.62
CA PRO A 482 -26.30 -12.35 1.64
C PRO A 482 -25.17 -11.54 1.02
N ILE A 483 -24.99 -10.30 1.51
CA ILE A 483 -23.93 -9.38 1.07
C ILE A 483 -23.24 -8.74 2.26
N ILE A 484 -21.96 -8.37 2.06
CA ILE A 484 -21.16 -7.55 2.97
C ILE A 484 -20.58 -6.42 2.15
N HIS A 485 -20.91 -5.17 2.47
CA HIS A 485 -20.39 -4.01 1.76
C HIS A 485 -18.87 -3.89 1.99
N ASN A 486 -18.10 -3.79 0.91
CA ASN A 486 -16.64 -3.60 0.98
C ASN A 486 -16.28 -2.14 1.29
N ASN A 487 -17.04 -1.20 0.74
CA ASN A 487 -16.76 0.22 0.90
C ASN A 487 -18.08 0.99 0.71
N LEU A 488 -18.57 1.59 1.80
CA LEU A 488 -19.65 2.56 1.77
C LEU A 488 -19.09 3.91 2.18
N ARG A 489 -18.96 4.78 1.22
CA ARG A 489 -18.52 6.16 1.46
C ARG A 489 -19.55 6.89 2.32
N ASN A 490 -19.04 7.65 3.31
CA ASN A 490 -19.90 8.41 4.24
C ASN A 490 -20.93 7.60 5.03
N ALA A 491 -20.64 6.35 5.35
CA ALA A 491 -21.50 5.55 6.21
C ALA A 491 -21.87 6.24 7.54
N THR A 492 -20.99 7.12 8.06
CA THR A 492 -21.24 7.91 9.27
C THR A 492 -22.17 9.09 9.07
N THR A 493 -22.22 9.70 7.89
CA THR A 493 -23.10 10.84 7.56
C THR A 493 -24.39 10.42 6.88
N ALA A 494 -24.41 9.21 6.33
CA ALA A 494 -25.55 8.59 5.69
C ALA A 494 -25.78 7.18 6.25
N PRO A 495 -26.17 7.05 7.52
CA PRO A 495 -26.23 5.75 8.22
C PRO A 495 -27.21 4.74 7.57
N TRP A 496 -28.16 5.19 6.78
CA TRP A 496 -29.02 4.31 5.98
C TRP A 496 -28.27 3.51 4.90
N LYS A 497 -27.04 3.89 4.58
CA LYS A 497 -26.17 3.16 3.65
C LYS A 497 -25.41 2.00 4.30
N ALA A 498 -25.42 1.90 5.62
CA ALA A 498 -24.49 1.03 6.34
C ALA A 498 -25.01 -0.37 6.68
N ASN A 499 -26.32 -0.63 6.52
CA ASN A 499 -26.93 -1.74 7.24
C ASN A 499 -27.73 -2.74 6.38
N ASP A 500 -27.64 -2.68 5.05
CA ASP A 500 -28.26 -3.70 4.21
C ASP A 500 -27.33 -4.91 4.10
N ASN A 501 -27.77 -6.06 4.64
CA ASN A 501 -26.99 -7.30 4.68
C ASN A 501 -27.43 -8.30 3.61
N TYR A 502 -28.45 -7.95 2.82
CA TYR A 502 -28.99 -8.78 1.77
C TYR A 502 -29.24 -7.96 0.50
N LEU A 503 -28.96 -8.57 -0.64
CA LEU A 503 -29.52 -8.12 -1.90
C LEU A 503 -30.87 -8.82 -2.06
N ASP A 504 -31.97 -8.11 -1.83
CA ASP A 504 -33.32 -8.63 -1.96
C ASP A 504 -34.29 -7.62 -2.58
N TRP A 505 -35.55 -8.04 -2.75
CA TRP A 505 -36.60 -7.22 -3.34
C TRP A 505 -37.39 -6.40 -2.32
N TYR A 506 -37.22 -6.64 -1.02
CA TYR A 506 -38.02 -6.03 0.04
C TYR A 506 -37.39 -4.75 0.64
N GLY A 507 -36.10 -4.56 0.50
CA GLY A 507 -35.37 -3.42 1.06
C GLY A 507 -34.71 -3.78 2.39
N VAL A 508 -34.92 -2.98 3.43
CA VAL A 508 -34.21 -3.16 4.71
C VAL A 508 -34.85 -4.18 5.62
N GLU A 509 -34.04 -4.94 6.34
CA GLU A 509 -34.47 -5.93 7.33
C GLU A 509 -34.76 -5.30 8.68
N THR A 510 -35.40 -6.09 9.57
CA THR A 510 -35.69 -5.69 10.94
C THR A 510 -34.41 -5.27 11.67
N GLY A 511 -34.40 -4.06 12.22
CA GLY A 511 -33.25 -3.47 12.92
C GLY A 511 -32.31 -2.63 12.04
N GLN A 512 -32.57 -2.56 10.74
CA GLN A 512 -31.87 -1.67 9.82
C GLN A 512 -32.56 -0.28 9.74
N SER A 513 -31.88 0.69 9.12
CA SER A 513 -32.46 2.02 8.96
C SER A 513 -33.63 1.99 7.99
N SER A 514 -34.80 2.44 8.42
CA SER A 514 -36.00 2.55 7.59
C SER A 514 -35.88 3.56 6.42
N ALA A 515 -34.80 4.36 6.40
CA ALA A 515 -34.51 5.28 5.30
C ALA A 515 -33.86 4.59 4.10
N ALA A 516 -33.26 3.41 4.28
CA ALA A 516 -32.69 2.64 3.19
C ALA A 516 -33.81 2.06 2.30
N GLN A 517 -33.60 2.16 1.00
CA GLN A 517 -34.53 1.66 -0.02
C GLN A 517 -33.95 0.46 -0.77
N GLY A 518 -33.02 -0.28 -0.13
CA GLY A 518 -32.21 -1.38 -0.67
C GLY A 518 -30.74 -1.15 -0.42
N SER A 519 -29.89 -1.93 -1.09
CA SER A 519 -28.43 -1.78 -1.03
C SER A 519 -28.01 -0.45 -1.65
N ALA A 520 -27.44 0.44 -0.85
CA ALA A 520 -27.03 1.78 -1.30
C ALA A 520 -25.87 1.70 -2.29
N ALA A 521 -25.92 2.50 -3.34
CA ALA A 521 -24.82 2.68 -4.27
C ALA A 521 -24.06 3.98 -3.98
N ASP A 522 -22.74 3.95 -4.19
CA ASP A 522 -21.84 5.09 -4.04
C ASP A 522 -21.61 5.82 -5.37
N TRP A 523 -21.47 7.15 -5.31
CA TRP A 523 -21.02 7.94 -6.45
C TRP A 523 -19.53 7.70 -6.74
N THR A 524 -19.15 7.61 -8.02
CA THR A 524 -17.82 7.10 -8.41
C THR A 524 -16.89 8.11 -9.07
N THR A 525 -17.35 9.35 -9.27
CA THR A 525 -16.52 10.38 -9.91
C THR A 525 -16.51 11.69 -9.12
N ASN A 526 -15.50 12.53 -9.36
CA ASN A 526 -15.44 13.90 -8.85
C ASN A 526 -16.19 14.91 -9.75
N VAL A 527 -16.84 14.43 -10.79
CA VAL A 527 -17.62 15.28 -11.70
C VAL A 527 -18.99 15.49 -11.09
N TRP A 528 -19.31 16.75 -10.76
CA TRP A 528 -20.61 17.12 -10.26
C TRP A 528 -21.63 17.05 -11.40
N PRO A 529 -22.71 16.29 -11.27
CA PRO A 529 -23.72 16.22 -12.34
C PRO A 529 -24.40 17.57 -12.56
N SER A 530 -24.56 17.97 -13.81
CA SER A 530 -25.28 19.21 -14.17
C SER A 530 -26.71 19.23 -13.65
N THR A 531 -27.33 18.05 -13.50
CA THR A 531 -28.68 17.86 -12.95
C THR A 531 -28.79 18.20 -11.46
N TRP A 532 -27.68 18.34 -10.74
CA TRP A 532 -27.65 18.68 -9.32
C TRP A 532 -27.56 20.17 -9.03
N GLY A 533 -27.53 21.02 -10.06
CA GLY A 533 -27.43 22.48 -9.92
C GLY A 533 -26.01 22.98 -9.75
N ALA A 534 -25.80 23.98 -8.88
CA ALA A 534 -24.48 24.55 -8.65
C ALA A 534 -23.48 23.54 -8.05
N ALA A 535 -22.27 23.56 -8.57
CA ALA A 535 -21.19 22.67 -8.09
C ALA A 535 -20.91 22.85 -6.59
N LYS A 536 -20.79 21.74 -5.86
CA LYS A 536 -20.36 21.70 -4.47
C LYS A 536 -18.99 21.05 -4.37
N THR A 537 -18.33 21.22 -3.22
CA THR A 537 -17.04 20.59 -3.00
C THR A 537 -17.20 19.09 -2.70
N VAL A 538 -16.48 18.27 -3.43
CA VAL A 538 -16.50 16.80 -3.37
C VAL A 538 -16.36 16.23 -1.95
N ALA A 539 -15.63 16.91 -1.07
CA ALA A 539 -15.36 16.44 0.30
C ALA A 539 -16.60 16.35 1.20
N VAL A 540 -17.73 16.99 0.83
CA VAL A 540 -18.90 17.11 1.72
C VAL A 540 -19.92 16.01 1.48
N ASP A 541 -19.98 15.43 0.29
CA ASP A 541 -21.08 14.56 -0.14
C ASP A 541 -20.65 13.10 -0.41
N GLY A 542 -19.44 12.69 -0.02
CA GLY A 542 -18.95 11.32 -0.14
C GLY A 542 -18.63 10.85 -1.56
N PHE A 543 -18.41 11.77 -2.46
CA PHE A 543 -17.96 11.44 -3.79
C PHE A 543 -16.47 11.09 -3.78
N GLY A 544 -16.05 10.33 -4.75
CA GLY A 544 -14.64 10.04 -4.95
C GLY A 544 -14.42 9.35 -6.27
N VAL A 545 -13.23 9.46 -6.77
CA VAL A 545 -12.80 8.71 -7.94
C VAL A 545 -12.70 7.24 -7.56
N GLU A 546 -13.42 6.39 -8.30
CA GLU A 546 -13.33 4.94 -8.16
C GLU A 546 -12.56 4.38 -9.35
N PRO A 547 -11.39 3.73 -9.13
CA PRO A 547 -10.56 3.21 -10.22
C PRO A 547 -11.25 2.19 -11.14
N LEU A 548 -12.25 1.47 -10.64
CA LEU A 548 -13.04 0.54 -11.45
C LEU A 548 -13.99 1.25 -12.42
N ASN A 549 -14.33 2.53 -12.18
CA ASN A 549 -15.12 3.31 -13.10
C ASN A 549 -14.24 3.94 -14.19
N THR A 550 -14.05 3.20 -15.27
CA THR A 550 -13.39 3.70 -16.50
C THR A 550 -14.42 4.15 -17.56
N TYR A 551 -15.70 4.28 -17.19
CA TYR A 551 -16.81 4.48 -18.13
C TYR A 551 -17.32 5.94 -18.16
N GLY A 552 -16.92 6.76 -17.18
CA GLY A 552 -17.24 8.18 -17.16
C GLY A 552 -18.16 8.63 -16.02
N PRO A 553 -18.75 9.84 -16.12
CA PRO A 553 -19.63 10.39 -15.08
C PRO A 553 -20.96 9.65 -14.99
N HIS A 554 -21.71 9.92 -13.92
CA HIS A 554 -23.05 9.39 -13.64
C HIS A 554 -23.12 7.88 -13.36
N TYR A 555 -21.99 7.21 -13.11
CA TYR A 555 -21.99 5.81 -12.66
C TYR A 555 -22.05 5.74 -11.14
N TRP A 556 -23.00 4.96 -10.65
CA TRP A 556 -23.14 4.57 -9.25
C TRP A 556 -22.60 3.16 -9.06
N MET A 557 -22.01 2.87 -7.91
CA MET A 557 -21.34 1.60 -7.63
C MET A 557 -21.88 0.94 -6.37
N LEU A 558 -22.23 -0.33 -6.50
CA LEU A 558 -22.37 -1.27 -5.39
C LEU A 558 -21.13 -2.17 -5.38
N ASP A 559 -20.34 -2.19 -4.30
CA ASP A 559 -19.17 -3.05 -4.11
C ASP A 559 -19.37 -3.90 -2.86
N VAL A 560 -19.55 -5.20 -3.04
CA VAL A 560 -19.91 -6.13 -1.97
C VAL A 560 -19.16 -7.45 -2.08
N GLN A 561 -18.98 -8.13 -0.95
CA GLN A 561 -18.81 -9.58 -0.94
C GLN A 561 -20.20 -10.19 -1.01
N MET A 562 -20.50 -10.99 -2.03
CA MET A 562 -21.80 -11.60 -2.29
C MET A 562 -21.71 -13.13 -2.17
N ASP A 563 -22.62 -13.75 -1.46
CA ASP A 563 -22.70 -15.22 -1.38
C ASP A 563 -23.17 -15.82 -2.72
N CYS A 564 -22.22 -16.21 -3.56
CA CYS A 564 -22.51 -16.79 -4.87
C CYS A 564 -23.27 -18.12 -4.79
N SER A 565 -23.22 -18.85 -3.67
CA SER A 565 -23.99 -20.10 -3.51
C SER A 565 -25.49 -19.87 -3.44
N LYS A 566 -25.90 -18.65 -3.13
CA LYS A 566 -27.30 -18.22 -3.06
C LYS A 566 -27.81 -17.63 -4.38
N THR A 567 -26.96 -17.53 -5.38
CA THR A 567 -27.33 -17.04 -6.72
C THR A 567 -27.86 -18.17 -7.60
N VAL A 568 -28.47 -17.84 -8.72
CA VAL A 568 -28.95 -18.84 -9.69
C VAL A 568 -27.76 -19.49 -10.39
N GLN A 569 -27.67 -20.82 -10.33
CA GLN A 569 -26.56 -21.62 -10.86
C GLN A 569 -25.17 -21.24 -10.26
N GLY A 570 -25.13 -20.66 -9.06
CA GLY A 570 -23.90 -20.21 -8.43
C GLY A 570 -23.22 -19.03 -9.14
N LEU A 571 -23.93 -18.33 -10.00
CA LEU A 571 -23.40 -17.26 -10.84
C LEU A 571 -24.33 -16.06 -10.97
N TRP A 572 -25.59 -16.23 -11.31
CA TRP A 572 -26.48 -15.14 -11.73
C TRP A 572 -27.34 -14.61 -10.60
N PHE A 573 -27.44 -13.26 -10.52
CA PHE A 573 -28.39 -12.56 -9.66
C PHE A 573 -29.16 -11.51 -10.47
N GLU A 574 -30.39 -11.29 -10.11
CA GLU A 574 -31.19 -10.19 -10.66
C GLU A 574 -31.06 -8.94 -9.84
N PHE A 575 -31.20 -7.80 -10.50
CA PHE A 575 -31.27 -6.53 -9.79
C PHE A 575 -32.01 -5.46 -10.61
N LYS A 576 -32.43 -4.43 -9.89
CA LYS A 576 -33.07 -3.23 -10.41
C LYS A 576 -32.67 -2.03 -9.57
N THR A 577 -32.56 -0.86 -10.17
CA THR A 577 -32.31 0.37 -9.43
C THR A 577 -33.58 1.02 -8.91
N PHE A 578 -33.44 1.69 -7.77
CA PHE A 578 -34.43 2.57 -7.18
C PHE A 578 -33.79 3.92 -6.85
N ILE A 579 -34.34 5.03 -7.35
CA ILE A 579 -33.85 6.38 -7.04
C ILE A 579 -34.83 7.02 -6.05
N SER A 580 -34.35 7.27 -4.83
CA SER A 580 -35.13 7.93 -3.78
C SER A 580 -35.33 9.43 -4.09
N ASN A 581 -36.44 9.98 -3.63
CA ASN A 581 -36.83 11.37 -3.90
C ASN A 581 -36.81 11.75 -5.39
N GLY A 582 -37.06 10.77 -6.26
CA GLY A 582 -36.96 10.91 -7.69
C GLY A 582 -37.90 9.97 -8.46
N PRO A 583 -37.50 9.47 -9.62
CA PRO A 583 -38.34 8.64 -10.47
C PRO A 583 -38.69 7.25 -9.90
N GLY A 584 -38.09 6.88 -8.73
CA GLY A 584 -38.35 5.60 -8.09
C GLY A 584 -37.76 4.41 -8.86
N TRP A 585 -38.57 3.39 -9.08
CA TRP A 585 -38.14 2.17 -9.75
C TRP A 585 -37.71 2.39 -11.20
N GLU A 586 -36.75 1.64 -11.61
CA GLU A 586 -36.33 1.52 -13.00
C GLU A 586 -37.44 0.87 -13.85
N ALA A 587 -37.53 1.26 -15.12
CA ALA A 587 -38.40 0.60 -16.09
C ALA A 587 -37.95 -0.87 -16.31
N ASN A 588 -38.90 -1.71 -16.78
CA ASN A 588 -38.54 -3.08 -17.13
C ASN A 588 -37.57 -3.12 -18.30
N VAL A 589 -36.60 -4.00 -18.20
CA VAL A 589 -35.62 -4.31 -19.25
C VAL A 589 -35.77 -5.75 -19.70
N ALA A 590 -35.27 -6.10 -20.88
CA ALA A 590 -35.32 -7.46 -21.44
C ALA A 590 -33.89 -7.89 -21.82
N GLN A 591 -33.11 -8.29 -20.82
CA GLN A 591 -31.74 -8.75 -21.05
C GLN A 591 -31.74 -10.14 -21.70
N SER A 592 -30.90 -10.34 -22.72
CA SER A 592 -30.74 -11.64 -23.39
C SER A 592 -29.54 -12.40 -22.82
N GLY A 593 -29.51 -13.73 -23.03
CA GLY A 593 -28.40 -14.58 -22.55
C GLY A 593 -28.44 -14.84 -21.06
N THR A 594 -29.56 -14.68 -20.42
CA THR A 594 -29.80 -14.82 -18.99
C THR A 594 -30.37 -16.21 -18.65
N PRO A 595 -30.29 -16.68 -17.40
CA PRO A 595 -30.77 -18.00 -17.01
C PRO A 595 -32.30 -18.16 -17.14
N TYR A 596 -33.04 -17.06 -17.11
CA TYR A 596 -34.48 -16.99 -17.35
C TYR A 596 -34.89 -15.58 -17.79
N VAL A 597 -36.10 -15.42 -18.26
CA VAL A 597 -36.64 -14.12 -18.70
C VAL A 597 -37.28 -13.39 -17.54
N SER A 598 -36.86 -12.14 -17.32
CA SER A 598 -37.48 -11.24 -16.36
C SER A 598 -37.50 -9.80 -16.88
N GLY A 599 -38.09 -8.87 -16.10
CA GLY A 599 -38.05 -7.44 -16.37
C GLY A 599 -36.83 -6.71 -15.74
N ASN A 600 -35.79 -7.42 -15.34
CA ASN A 600 -34.69 -6.91 -14.53
C ASN A 600 -33.35 -7.11 -15.21
N HIS A 601 -32.30 -6.45 -14.70
CA HIS A 601 -30.92 -6.75 -15.06
C HIS A 601 -30.46 -8.06 -14.42
N PHE A 602 -29.54 -8.75 -15.11
CA PHE A 602 -28.82 -9.92 -14.57
C PHE A 602 -27.33 -9.63 -14.49
N GLY A 603 -26.81 -9.59 -13.28
CA GLY A 603 -25.40 -9.54 -13.00
C GLY A 603 -24.81 -10.92 -12.71
N GLN A 604 -23.47 -11.02 -12.76
CA GLN A 604 -22.73 -12.22 -12.39
C GLN A 604 -21.96 -12.01 -11.10
N CYS A 605 -22.16 -12.92 -10.15
CA CYS A 605 -21.43 -12.95 -8.89
C CYS A 605 -19.94 -13.19 -9.14
N GLY A 606 -19.08 -12.47 -8.43
CA GLY A 606 -17.64 -12.56 -8.60
C GLY A 606 -17.06 -11.74 -9.76
N LYS A 607 -17.86 -10.85 -10.35
CA LYS A 607 -17.50 -10.03 -11.53
C LYS A 607 -17.71 -8.54 -11.29
N VAL A 608 -17.12 -7.74 -12.18
CA VAL A 608 -17.48 -6.33 -12.38
C VAL A 608 -18.59 -6.28 -13.44
N ASN A 609 -19.77 -5.85 -13.03
CA ASN A 609 -20.99 -5.79 -13.83
C ASN A 609 -21.29 -4.33 -14.15
N VAL A 610 -21.34 -3.94 -15.42
CA VAL A 610 -21.52 -2.57 -15.85
C VAL A 610 -22.78 -2.44 -16.69
N PHE A 611 -23.67 -1.55 -16.27
CA PHE A 611 -25.00 -1.38 -16.87
C PHE A 611 -25.34 0.09 -17.09
N GLN A 612 -26.42 0.32 -17.79
CA GLN A 612 -27.10 1.61 -17.89
C GLN A 612 -28.58 1.43 -17.53
N ARG A 613 -29.07 2.30 -16.65
CA ARG A 613 -30.47 2.29 -16.20
C ARG A 613 -31.44 2.34 -17.38
N GLY A 614 -32.37 1.41 -17.42
CA GLY A 614 -33.38 1.29 -18.48
C GLY A 614 -32.88 0.68 -19.80
N VAL A 615 -31.63 0.21 -19.87
CA VAL A 615 -31.06 -0.41 -21.08
C VAL A 615 -30.87 -1.91 -20.85
N SER A 616 -31.45 -2.73 -21.73
CA SER A 616 -31.47 -4.19 -21.59
C SER A 616 -30.10 -4.86 -21.66
N ALA A 617 -29.21 -4.39 -22.52
CA ALA A 617 -27.89 -5.01 -22.67
C ALA A 617 -26.90 -4.47 -21.64
N PRO A 618 -26.07 -5.32 -20.99
CA PRO A 618 -24.97 -4.84 -20.17
C PRO A 618 -23.94 -4.10 -21.03
N VAL A 619 -23.34 -3.06 -20.46
CA VAL A 619 -22.18 -2.39 -21.06
C VAL A 619 -20.97 -3.31 -21.02
N ALA A 620 -20.76 -3.98 -19.89
CA ALA A 620 -19.73 -5.01 -19.73
C ALA A 620 -20.05 -5.92 -18.53
N ILE A 621 -19.65 -7.20 -18.62
CA ILE A 621 -19.49 -8.10 -17.48
C ILE A 621 -18.09 -8.71 -17.62
N LYS A 622 -17.20 -8.44 -16.67
CA LYS A 622 -15.78 -8.80 -16.79
C LYS A 622 -15.17 -9.21 -15.45
N ASP A 623 -14.02 -9.84 -15.49
CA ASP A 623 -13.21 -10.10 -14.30
C ASP A 623 -12.59 -8.79 -13.76
N PHE A 624 -12.14 -8.81 -12.49
CA PHE A 624 -11.50 -7.67 -11.81
C PHE A 624 -10.13 -7.33 -12.41
#